data_0ed3d2dd8c1cfea93942d82a8419ee76
#
_entry.id   0ed3d2dd8c1cfea93942d82a8419ee76
#
_cell.length_a   1.000
_cell.length_b   1.000
_cell.length_c   1.000
_cell.angle_alpha   90.00
_cell.angle_beta   90.00
_cell.angle_gamma   90.00
#
_symmetry.space_group_name_H-M   'P 1'
#
loop_
_entity.id
_entity.type
_entity.pdbx_description
1 polymer ?
#
loop_
_entity_poly.entity_id
_entity_poly.type
_entity_poly.pdbx_seq_one_letter_code
_entity_poly.pdbx_strand_id
1 'polypeptide(L)'
;TSGQWVTTTVSKGNKITLPGIPASETCKFIINGDEGFCINANKWSPSGEGKYKYTYVDPKSSKYGMMRKAVYLYRHKDLKTTISNVMKKKGFAAPTANTTFIMMHYLLSYINEGGNENGLSSDPQHIKYNMQDYYYCIPAIYKEVKANKTALPSASNFLCYLVTPQNDDYQNLFMVAQNTLTIKKVDSVTLKGLPGATFSVTYTPDGKNSFGSKKSMG
;
A
#
# COMPACT_ATOMS: atom_id res chain seq x y z
N THR A 1 6.45 2.71 16.92
CA THR A 1 7.88 2.56 17.21
C THR A 1 8.61 2.13 15.95
N SER A 2 9.09 3.12 15.19
CA SER A 2 9.92 2.92 14.00
C SER A 2 11.25 2.28 14.45
N GLY A 3 11.55 1.11 13.94
CA GLY A 3 12.86 0.48 14.10
C GLY A 3 12.91 -0.85 14.84
N GLN A 4 11.89 -1.27 15.56
CA GLN A 4 11.87 -2.58 16.21
C GLN A 4 11.26 -3.66 15.30
N TRP A 5 11.79 -4.89 15.39
CA TRP A 5 11.21 -6.07 14.78
C TRP A 5 10.01 -6.54 15.59
N VAL A 6 8.84 -6.58 14.97
CA VAL A 6 7.60 -7.03 15.59
C VAL A 6 7.04 -8.24 14.87
N THR A 7 6.40 -9.12 15.60
CA THR A 7 5.66 -10.24 15.02
C THR A 7 4.42 -9.70 14.32
N THR A 8 4.28 -10.04 13.05
CA THR A 8 3.19 -9.56 12.20
C THR A 8 2.68 -10.72 11.35
N THR A 9 1.37 -10.79 11.15
CA THR A 9 0.75 -11.72 10.23
C THR A 9 0.39 -11.00 8.93
N VAL A 10 0.89 -11.52 7.82
CA VAL A 10 0.54 -11.07 6.48
C VAL A 10 -0.37 -12.11 5.83
N SER A 11 -1.59 -11.72 5.52
CA SER A 11 -2.54 -12.53 4.78
C SER A 11 -2.55 -12.12 3.32
N LYS A 12 -2.74 -13.08 2.43
CA LYS A 12 -2.90 -12.86 0.98
C LYS A 12 -4.34 -13.10 0.57
N GLY A 13 -4.89 -12.17 -0.23
CA GLY A 13 -6.15 -12.37 -0.93
C GLY A 13 -6.00 -13.31 -2.14
N ASN A 14 -7.05 -13.37 -2.95
CA ASN A 14 -7.06 -14.16 -4.17
C ASN A 14 -5.94 -13.72 -5.12
N LYS A 15 -5.39 -14.71 -5.83
CA LYS A 15 -4.43 -14.49 -6.90
C LYS A 15 -5.05 -13.64 -8.01
N ILE A 16 -4.31 -12.61 -8.44
CA ILE A 16 -4.67 -11.72 -9.54
C ILE A 16 -3.54 -11.76 -10.57
N THR A 17 -3.88 -11.90 -11.85
CA THR A 17 -2.91 -11.93 -12.94
C THR A 17 -3.30 -10.97 -14.06
N LEU A 18 -2.32 -10.53 -14.84
CA LEU A 18 -2.60 -9.84 -16.11
C LEU A 18 -3.22 -10.83 -17.11
N PRO A 19 -4.11 -10.36 -17.99
CA PRO A 19 -4.69 -11.20 -19.02
C PRO A 19 -3.62 -11.89 -19.88
N GLY A 20 -3.70 -13.22 -20.01
CA GLY A 20 -2.76 -14.01 -20.78
C GLY A 20 -1.36 -14.18 -20.18
N ILE A 21 -1.08 -13.67 -18.99
CA ILE A 21 0.21 -13.73 -18.32
C ILE A 21 0.08 -14.29 -16.90
N PRO A 22 -0.02 -15.62 -16.74
CA PRO A 22 -0.21 -16.25 -15.42
C PRO A 22 0.88 -15.92 -14.39
N ALA A 23 2.09 -15.62 -14.87
CA ALA A 23 3.22 -15.31 -14.02
C ALA A 23 3.24 -13.87 -13.48
N SER A 24 2.35 -13.00 -13.96
CA SER A 24 2.18 -11.64 -13.42
C SER A 24 1.44 -11.62 -12.08
N GLU A 25 1.59 -12.69 -11.31
CA GLU A 25 0.83 -12.91 -10.10
C GLU A 25 1.07 -11.85 -9.03
N THR A 26 -0.02 -11.26 -8.57
CA THR A 26 -0.07 -10.47 -7.34
C THR A 26 -1.33 -10.80 -6.55
N CYS A 27 -1.49 -10.19 -5.39
CA CYS A 27 -2.69 -10.31 -4.56
C CYS A 27 -2.84 -9.08 -3.67
N LYS A 28 -3.98 -8.94 -3.03
CA LYS A 28 -4.12 -8.04 -1.89
C LYS A 28 -3.32 -8.58 -0.71
N PHE A 29 -2.52 -7.71 -0.09
CA PHE A 29 -1.87 -8.01 1.18
C PHE A 29 -2.62 -7.33 2.30
N ILE A 30 -2.90 -8.10 3.35
CA ILE A 30 -3.51 -7.60 4.59
C ILE A 30 -2.50 -7.82 5.72
N ILE A 31 -2.07 -6.73 6.32
CA ILE A 31 -1.01 -6.68 7.32
C ILE A 31 -1.65 -6.26 8.64
N ASN A 32 -1.91 -7.22 9.53
CA ASN A 32 -2.66 -6.97 10.77
C ASN A 32 -3.99 -6.22 10.56
N GLY A 33 -4.70 -6.52 9.47
CA GLY A 33 -5.96 -5.86 9.12
C GLY A 33 -5.84 -4.66 8.17
N ASP A 34 -4.64 -4.14 7.94
CA ASP A 34 -4.39 -3.01 7.04
C ASP A 34 -3.97 -3.47 5.64
N GLU A 35 -4.40 -2.74 4.61
CA GLU A 35 -4.07 -3.05 3.23
C GLU A 35 -2.65 -2.62 2.87
N GLY A 36 -1.93 -3.49 2.16
CA GLY A 36 -0.58 -3.23 1.67
C GLY A 36 -0.39 -3.59 0.20
N PHE A 37 0.66 -3.01 -0.37
CA PHE A 37 1.10 -3.25 -1.75
C PHE A 37 2.55 -3.73 -1.73
N CYS A 38 2.88 -4.76 -2.51
CA CYS A 38 4.26 -5.14 -2.72
C CYS A 38 4.99 -4.11 -3.62
N ILE A 39 6.27 -3.89 -3.35
CA ILE A 39 7.05 -2.83 -4.01
C ILE A 39 8.42 -3.30 -4.55
N ASN A 40 8.69 -4.60 -4.50
CA ASN A 40 9.93 -5.20 -5.00
C ASN A 40 9.58 -6.40 -5.89
N ALA A 41 9.28 -6.16 -7.17
CA ALA A 41 8.80 -7.19 -8.09
C ALA A 41 9.75 -8.39 -8.28
N ASN A 42 11.04 -8.22 -7.96
CA ASN A 42 12.07 -9.25 -8.06
C ASN A 42 12.22 -10.16 -6.82
N LYS A 43 11.40 -9.96 -5.79
CA LYS A 43 11.43 -10.74 -4.55
C LYS A 43 10.14 -11.54 -4.33
N TRP A 44 10.18 -12.52 -3.46
CA TRP A 44 9.01 -13.33 -3.12
C TRP A 44 7.97 -12.54 -2.32
N SER A 45 6.72 -12.85 -2.51
CA SER A 45 5.63 -12.26 -1.74
C SER A 45 5.59 -12.83 -0.32
N PRO A 46 5.66 -12.00 0.73
CA PRO A 46 5.57 -12.48 2.10
C PRO A 46 4.16 -12.99 2.42
N SER A 47 4.07 -13.99 3.30
CA SER A 47 2.80 -14.51 3.82
C SER A 47 3.01 -15.22 5.15
N GLY A 48 1.94 -15.31 5.95
CA GLY A 48 1.97 -15.94 7.26
C GLY A 48 2.55 -15.04 8.35
N GLU A 49 2.86 -15.64 9.48
CA GLU A 49 3.49 -14.96 10.60
C GLU A 49 5.00 -14.80 10.38
N GLY A 50 5.53 -13.64 10.70
CA GLY A 50 6.95 -13.33 10.57
C GLY A 50 7.34 -12.10 11.38
N LYS A 51 8.63 -11.78 11.32
CA LYS A 51 9.20 -10.56 11.93
C LYS A 51 9.29 -9.46 10.87
N TYR A 52 8.74 -8.31 11.19
CA TYR A 52 8.69 -7.15 10.30
C TYR A 52 9.06 -5.89 11.06
N LYS A 53 9.61 -4.95 10.32
CA LYS A 53 9.95 -3.61 10.80
C LYS A 53 9.05 -2.60 10.11
N TYR A 54 8.40 -1.76 10.90
CA TYR A 54 7.56 -0.67 10.39
C TYR A 54 8.35 0.62 10.38
N THR A 55 8.45 1.25 9.22
CA THR A 55 9.05 2.56 9.07
C THR A 55 7.99 3.55 8.61
N TYR A 56 7.79 4.59 9.38
CA TYR A 56 6.87 5.66 9.03
C TYR A 56 7.27 6.31 7.70
N VAL A 57 6.30 6.53 6.83
CA VAL A 57 6.50 7.21 5.56
C VAL A 57 6.41 8.72 5.75
N ASP A 58 7.55 9.40 5.71
CA ASP A 58 7.58 10.85 5.68
C ASP A 58 6.99 11.35 4.34
N PRO A 59 5.90 12.14 4.37
CA PRO A 59 5.31 12.71 3.16
C PRO A 59 6.26 13.58 2.34
N LYS A 60 7.31 14.11 2.96
CA LYS A 60 8.34 14.95 2.32
C LYS A 60 9.42 14.13 1.63
N SER A 61 9.49 12.83 1.88
CA SER A 61 10.41 11.94 1.17
C SER A 61 10.09 11.95 -0.32
N SER A 62 11.10 12.11 -1.15
CA SER A 62 10.93 12.12 -2.62
C SER A 62 10.34 10.81 -3.14
N LYS A 63 10.89 9.69 -2.68
CA LYS A 63 10.44 8.33 -3.10
C LYS A 63 9.14 7.92 -2.40
N TYR A 64 9.15 7.85 -1.11
CA TYR A 64 8.01 7.33 -0.34
C TYR A 64 6.84 8.32 -0.28
N GLY A 65 7.11 9.61 -0.33
CA GLY A 65 6.07 10.63 -0.49
C GLY A 65 5.35 10.51 -1.85
N MET A 66 6.07 10.15 -2.91
CA MET A 66 5.49 9.87 -4.23
C MET A 66 4.66 8.58 -4.23
N MET A 67 5.11 7.53 -3.56
CA MET A 67 4.32 6.31 -3.36
C MET A 67 3.03 6.60 -2.59
N ARG A 68 3.12 7.36 -1.51
CA ARG A 68 1.98 7.81 -0.72
C ARG A 68 0.97 8.59 -1.58
N LYS A 69 1.45 9.49 -2.44
CA LYS A 69 0.64 10.22 -3.40
C LYS A 69 -0.08 9.28 -4.37
N ALA A 70 0.65 8.36 -4.97
CA ALA A 70 0.09 7.40 -5.92
C ALA A 70 -1.01 6.55 -5.27
N VAL A 71 -0.79 6.01 -4.08
CA VAL A 71 -1.78 5.20 -3.36
C VAL A 71 -3.00 6.03 -2.95
N TYR A 72 -2.80 7.27 -2.50
CA TYR A 72 -3.92 8.16 -2.18
C TYR A 72 -4.79 8.44 -3.41
N LEU A 73 -4.18 8.81 -4.54
CA LEU A 73 -4.89 9.06 -5.79
C LEU A 73 -5.62 7.82 -6.30
N TYR A 74 -5.03 6.66 -6.14
CA TYR A 74 -5.64 5.39 -6.53
C TYR A 74 -6.88 5.05 -5.68
N ARG A 75 -6.82 5.27 -4.38
CA ARG A 75 -7.91 4.90 -3.44
C ARG A 75 -9.03 5.93 -3.37
N HIS A 76 -8.71 7.22 -3.51
CA HIS A 76 -9.62 8.31 -3.19
C HIS A 76 -9.88 9.28 -4.34
N LYS A 77 -9.20 9.11 -5.48
CA LYS A 77 -9.30 9.98 -6.65
C LYS A 77 -9.32 9.15 -7.94
N ASP A 78 -9.00 9.77 -9.05
CA ASP A 78 -9.22 9.22 -10.39
C ASP A 78 -8.01 8.46 -10.98
N LEU A 79 -7.06 8.02 -10.17
CA LEU A 79 -5.87 7.35 -10.72
C LEU A 79 -6.23 6.03 -11.44
N LYS A 80 -7.25 5.31 -10.99
CA LYS A 80 -7.76 4.11 -11.70
C LYS A 80 -8.18 4.45 -13.13
N THR A 81 -8.90 5.54 -13.31
CA THR A 81 -9.31 6.05 -14.62
C THR A 81 -8.11 6.48 -15.46
N THR A 82 -7.15 7.17 -14.84
CA THR A 82 -5.90 7.58 -15.50
C THR A 82 -5.12 6.38 -16.00
N ILE A 83 -4.93 5.34 -15.18
CA ILE A 83 -4.29 4.07 -15.57
C ILE A 83 -5.01 3.47 -16.77
N SER A 84 -6.34 3.36 -16.71
CA SER A 84 -7.16 2.82 -17.81
C SER A 84 -7.00 3.62 -19.10
N ASN A 85 -6.98 4.93 -19.01
CA ASN A 85 -6.82 5.80 -20.18
C ASN A 85 -5.42 5.67 -20.81
N VAL A 86 -4.38 5.59 -20.01
CA VAL A 86 -3.00 5.36 -20.48
C VAL A 86 -2.92 4.01 -21.21
N MET A 87 -3.47 2.96 -20.61
CA MET A 87 -3.47 1.62 -21.21
C MET A 87 -4.23 1.58 -22.54
N LYS A 88 -5.42 2.18 -22.59
CA LYS A 88 -6.20 2.29 -23.83
C LYS A 88 -5.43 3.02 -24.94
N LYS A 89 -4.74 4.11 -24.62
CA LYS A 89 -3.90 4.85 -25.57
C LYS A 89 -2.75 4.01 -26.12
N LYS A 90 -2.32 3.00 -25.38
CA LYS A 90 -1.29 2.01 -25.79
C LYS A 90 -1.86 0.81 -26.52
N GLY A 91 -3.17 0.80 -26.79
CA GLY A 91 -3.83 -0.25 -27.58
C GLY A 91 -4.40 -1.41 -26.76
N PHE A 92 -4.40 -1.33 -25.43
CA PHE A 92 -5.05 -2.33 -24.60
C PHE A 92 -6.57 -2.20 -24.64
N ALA A 93 -7.28 -3.33 -24.56
CA ALA A 93 -8.70 -3.34 -24.28
C ALA A 93 -8.98 -2.65 -22.93
N ALA A 94 -10.25 -2.31 -22.67
CA ALA A 94 -10.62 -1.65 -21.40
C ALA A 94 -10.14 -2.46 -20.19
N PRO A 95 -9.21 -1.95 -19.36
CA PRO A 95 -8.66 -2.69 -18.25
C PRO A 95 -9.72 -2.96 -17.19
N THR A 96 -9.66 -4.13 -16.58
CA THR A 96 -10.49 -4.48 -15.42
C THR A 96 -9.94 -3.84 -14.14
N ALA A 97 -10.70 -3.90 -13.05
CA ALA A 97 -10.22 -3.50 -11.73
C ALA A 97 -8.98 -4.28 -11.30
N ASN A 98 -8.91 -5.58 -11.63
CA ASN A 98 -7.74 -6.41 -11.35
C ASN A 98 -6.51 -5.94 -12.14
N THR A 99 -6.67 -5.62 -13.42
CA THR A 99 -5.57 -5.09 -14.25
C THR A 99 -5.04 -3.77 -13.68
N THR A 100 -5.90 -2.83 -13.33
CA THR A 100 -5.46 -1.55 -12.73
C THR A 100 -4.79 -1.74 -11.37
N PHE A 101 -5.21 -2.74 -10.60
CA PHE A 101 -4.58 -3.10 -9.33
C PHE A 101 -3.15 -3.63 -9.51
N ILE A 102 -2.94 -4.51 -10.50
CA ILE A 102 -1.58 -5.00 -10.84
C ILE A 102 -0.70 -3.83 -11.32
N MET A 103 -1.23 -2.97 -12.16
CA MET A 103 -0.49 -1.79 -12.63
C MET A 103 -0.09 -0.86 -11.49
N MET A 104 -0.89 -0.81 -10.42
CA MET A 104 -0.53 -0.09 -9.19
C MET A 104 0.70 -0.68 -8.50
N HIS A 105 0.79 -2.01 -8.39
CA HIS A 105 1.98 -2.68 -7.85
C HIS A 105 3.22 -2.38 -8.68
N TYR A 106 3.12 -2.45 -10.00
CA TYR A 106 4.25 -2.11 -10.89
C TYR A 106 4.63 -0.64 -10.80
N LEU A 107 3.66 0.27 -10.68
CA LEU A 107 3.93 1.69 -10.48
C LEU A 107 4.70 1.92 -9.17
N LEU A 108 4.32 1.29 -8.09
CA LEU A 108 5.00 1.43 -6.80
C LEU A 108 6.42 0.83 -6.85
N SER A 109 6.61 -0.30 -7.51
CA SER A 109 7.93 -0.87 -7.74
C SER A 109 8.81 0.05 -8.58
N TYR A 110 8.25 0.64 -9.63
CA TYR A 110 8.94 1.63 -10.47
C TYR A 110 9.37 2.87 -9.65
N ILE A 111 8.51 3.39 -8.81
CA ILE A 111 8.84 4.51 -7.91
C ILE A 111 9.91 4.09 -6.90
N ASN A 112 9.83 2.87 -6.38
CA ASN A 112 10.82 2.32 -5.45
C ASN A 112 12.22 2.28 -6.04
N GLU A 113 12.34 1.99 -7.33
CA GLU A 113 13.60 1.97 -8.08
C GLU A 113 14.02 3.35 -8.62
N GLY A 114 13.45 4.42 -8.11
CA GLY A 114 13.80 5.80 -8.43
C GLY A 114 13.08 6.40 -9.64
N GLY A 115 12.04 5.75 -10.15
CA GLY A 115 11.29 6.22 -11.31
C GLY A 115 12.07 6.12 -12.62
N ASN A 116 12.90 5.10 -12.75
CA ASN A 116 13.66 4.78 -13.96
C ASN A 116 13.32 3.37 -14.47
N GLU A 117 13.61 3.10 -15.72
CA GLU A 117 13.23 1.83 -16.38
C GLU A 117 14.05 0.62 -15.89
N ASN A 118 15.18 0.84 -15.22
CA ASN A 118 16.05 -0.24 -14.76
C ASN A 118 15.36 -1.15 -13.76
N GLY A 119 14.53 -0.60 -12.87
CA GLY A 119 13.79 -1.38 -11.90
C GLY A 119 12.80 -2.36 -12.53
N LEU A 120 12.16 -1.98 -13.64
CA LEU A 120 11.24 -2.85 -14.38
C LEU A 120 11.99 -3.85 -15.26
N SER A 121 13.09 -3.44 -15.88
CA SER A 121 13.88 -4.32 -16.76
C SER A 121 14.61 -5.43 -16.01
N SER A 122 14.88 -5.27 -14.72
CA SER A 122 15.50 -6.30 -13.89
C SER A 122 14.52 -7.34 -13.36
N ASP A 123 13.20 -7.14 -13.54
CA ASP A 123 12.19 -8.12 -13.13
C ASP A 123 12.29 -9.38 -14.01
N PRO A 124 12.58 -10.58 -13.43
CA PRO A 124 12.62 -11.82 -14.18
C PRO A 124 11.35 -12.15 -14.97
N GLN A 125 10.19 -11.69 -14.46
CA GLN A 125 8.91 -11.89 -15.13
C GLN A 125 8.81 -11.06 -16.42
N HIS A 126 9.36 -9.83 -16.40
CA HIS A 126 9.45 -8.99 -17.58
C HIS A 126 10.18 -9.69 -18.74
N ILE A 127 11.36 -10.26 -18.45
CA ILE A 127 12.18 -10.95 -19.43
C ILE A 127 11.50 -12.24 -19.91
N LYS A 128 11.01 -13.05 -18.96
CA LYS A 128 10.50 -14.39 -19.24
C LYS A 128 9.18 -14.39 -20.03
N TYR A 129 8.29 -13.43 -19.77
CA TYR A 129 6.91 -13.44 -20.28
C TYR A 129 6.58 -12.29 -21.23
N ASN A 130 7.60 -11.53 -21.67
CA ASN A 130 7.42 -10.39 -22.57
C ASN A 130 6.33 -9.41 -22.11
N MET A 131 6.40 -9.00 -20.87
CA MET A 131 5.44 -8.06 -20.25
C MET A 131 5.69 -6.60 -20.66
N GLN A 132 6.57 -6.35 -21.63
CA GLN A 132 7.03 -5.03 -22.05
C GLN A 132 5.89 -4.06 -22.34
N ASP A 133 4.84 -4.52 -23.04
CA ASP A 133 3.73 -3.67 -23.43
C ASP A 133 3.00 -3.07 -22.18
N TYR A 134 2.84 -3.85 -21.14
CA TYR A 134 2.29 -3.39 -19.88
C TYR A 134 3.24 -2.42 -19.17
N TYR A 135 4.53 -2.76 -19.11
CA TYR A 135 5.53 -1.91 -18.46
C TYR A 135 5.70 -0.56 -19.14
N TYR A 136 5.57 -0.48 -20.45
CA TYR A 136 5.63 0.81 -21.18
C TYR A 136 4.51 1.79 -20.79
N CYS A 137 3.45 1.32 -20.14
CA CYS A 137 2.44 2.19 -19.56
C CYS A 137 2.92 2.90 -18.29
N ILE A 138 3.83 2.30 -17.52
CA ILE A 138 4.19 2.76 -16.17
C ILE A 138 4.85 4.15 -16.17
N PRO A 139 5.83 4.47 -17.03
CA PRO A 139 6.40 5.82 -17.08
C PRO A 139 5.36 6.90 -17.37
N ALA A 140 4.40 6.61 -18.24
CA ALA A 140 3.30 7.54 -18.57
C ALA A 140 2.36 7.74 -17.38
N ILE A 141 1.98 6.66 -16.68
CA ILE A 141 1.18 6.73 -15.44
C ILE A 141 1.92 7.54 -14.37
N TYR A 142 3.21 7.29 -14.20
CA TYR A 142 4.05 8.02 -13.24
C TYR A 142 4.10 9.53 -13.54
N LYS A 143 4.20 9.89 -14.82
CA LYS A 143 4.14 11.28 -15.26
C LYS A 143 2.83 11.95 -14.84
N GLU A 144 1.70 11.27 -15.00
CA GLU A 144 0.40 11.75 -14.56
C GLU A 144 0.33 11.91 -13.03
N VAL A 145 0.86 10.97 -12.26
CA VAL A 145 0.94 11.08 -10.79
C VAL A 145 1.77 12.29 -10.38
N LYS A 146 2.92 12.52 -11.01
CA LYS A 146 3.77 13.68 -10.72
C LYS A 146 3.05 14.99 -11.03
N ALA A 147 2.39 15.09 -12.18
CA ALA A 147 1.69 16.28 -12.64
C ALA A 147 0.42 16.59 -11.83
N ASN A 148 -0.16 15.60 -11.17
CA ASN A 148 -1.39 15.78 -10.41
C ASN A 148 -1.22 16.79 -9.28
N LYS A 149 -2.12 17.78 -9.19
CA LYS A 149 -2.08 18.88 -8.22
C LYS A 149 -3.02 18.69 -7.03
N THR A 150 -3.66 17.54 -6.89
CA THR A 150 -4.53 17.25 -5.75
C THR A 150 -3.77 17.46 -4.44
N ALA A 151 -4.35 18.25 -3.55
CA ALA A 151 -3.85 18.40 -2.20
C ALA A 151 -3.99 17.08 -1.45
N LEU A 152 -2.90 16.61 -0.88
CA LEU A 152 -2.91 15.39 -0.08
C LEU A 152 -3.30 15.69 1.37
N PRO A 153 -4.00 14.79 2.05
CA PRO A 153 -4.27 14.95 3.46
C PRO A 153 -2.95 14.96 4.25
N SER A 154 -3.02 15.49 5.47
CA SER A 154 -1.90 15.44 6.41
C SER A 154 -1.42 13.99 6.62
N ALA A 155 -0.22 13.84 7.15
CA ALA A 155 0.33 12.52 7.46
C ALA A 155 -0.55 11.73 8.45
N SER A 156 -1.14 12.40 9.43
CA SER A 156 -2.04 11.79 10.40
C SER A 156 -3.38 11.34 9.82
N ASN A 157 -3.84 11.97 8.74
CA ASN A 157 -5.11 11.65 8.10
C ASN A 157 -4.99 10.59 6.98
N PHE A 158 -3.78 10.37 6.49
CA PHE A 158 -3.46 9.30 5.54
C PHE A 158 -2.09 8.74 5.89
N LEU A 159 -2.10 7.84 6.86
CA LEU A 159 -0.90 7.27 7.46
C LEU A 159 -0.40 6.09 6.64
N CYS A 160 0.88 6.10 6.28
CA CYS A 160 1.52 5.03 5.54
C CYS A 160 2.78 4.54 6.23
N TYR A 161 3.07 3.25 6.06
CA TYR A 161 4.29 2.61 6.55
C TYR A 161 4.96 1.79 5.45
N LEU A 162 6.28 1.81 5.46
CA LEU A 162 7.08 0.77 4.82
C LEU A 162 7.20 -0.39 5.80
N VAL A 163 6.76 -1.56 5.39
CA VAL A 163 6.80 -2.80 6.18
C VAL A 163 7.86 -3.71 5.56
N THR A 164 8.98 -3.84 6.27
CA THR A 164 10.16 -4.57 5.80
C THR A 164 10.22 -5.92 6.51
N PRO A 165 10.20 -7.06 5.79
CA PRO A 165 10.41 -8.37 6.39
C PRO A 165 11.85 -8.54 6.88
N GLN A 166 12.04 -9.32 7.93
CA GLN A 166 13.39 -9.66 8.43
C GLN A 166 14.16 -10.54 7.44
N ASN A 167 13.46 -11.41 6.72
CA ASN A 167 14.04 -12.20 5.65
C ASN A 167 14.07 -11.39 4.35
N ASP A 168 15.27 -11.07 3.87
CA ASP A 168 15.51 -10.26 2.68
C ASP A 168 15.08 -10.90 1.34
N ASP A 169 14.74 -12.19 1.33
CA ASP A 169 14.18 -12.85 0.14
C ASP A 169 12.78 -12.36 -0.19
N TYR A 170 12.10 -11.78 0.78
CA TYR A 170 10.74 -11.29 0.62
C TYR A 170 10.66 -9.80 0.32
N GLN A 171 9.59 -9.43 -0.38
CA GLN A 171 9.28 -8.06 -0.76
C GLN A 171 8.98 -7.18 0.45
N ASN A 172 9.41 -5.92 0.38
CA ASN A 172 8.84 -4.88 1.22
C ASN A 172 7.39 -4.61 0.81
N LEU A 173 6.58 -4.24 1.78
CA LEU A 173 5.19 -3.86 1.57
C LEU A 173 5.01 -2.37 1.91
N PHE A 174 4.25 -1.68 1.07
CA PHE A 174 3.80 -0.32 1.35
C PHE A 174 2.38 -0.40 1.91
N MET A 175 2.23 -0.09 3.19
CA MET A 175 0.98 -0.25 3.94
C MET A 175 0.28 1.09 4.14
N VAL A 176 -1.04 1.09 3.99
CA VAL A 176 -1.90 2.20 4.41
C VAL A 176 -2.58 1.80 5.70
N ALA A 177 -2.20 2.44 6.80
CA ALA A 177 -2.83 2.20 8.08
C ALA A 177 -4.25 2.79 8.12
N GLN A 178 -5.19 2.00 8.59
CA GLN A 178 -6.51 2.51 8.92
C GLN A 178 -6.45 3.15 10.30
N ASN A 179 -6.85 4.40 10.38
CA ASN A 179 -6.91 5.13 11.65
C ASN A 179 -8.13 4.68 12.46
N THR A 180 -8.16 3.39 12.82
CA THR A 180 -9.22 2.82 13.66
C THR A 180 -8.65 2.39 15.00
N LEU A 181 -9.25 2.91 16.07
CA LEU A 181 -8.99 2.47 17.42
C LEU A 181 -10.22 1.68 17.88
N THR A 182 -10.05 0.39 18.15
CA THR A 182 -11.08 -0.44 18.76
C THR A 182 -10.78 -0.62 20.24
N ILE A 183 -11.65 -0.11 21.09
CA ILE A 183 -11.55 -0.27 22.54
C ILE A 183 -12.68 -1.21 22.97
N LYS A 184 -12.32 -2.30 23.68
CA LYS A 184 -13.28 -3.24 24.25
C LYS A 184 -13.09 -3.29 25.75
N LYS A 185 -14.17 -3.08 26.50
CA LYS A 185 -14.21 -3.47 27.91
C LYS A 185 -14.73 -4.91 27.99
N VAL A 186 -13.98 -5.76 28.65
CA VAL A 186 -14.34 -7.16 28.79
C VAL A 186 -14.31 -7.55 30.27
N ASP A 187 -15.09 -8.55 30.62
CA ASP A 187 -14.98 -9.24 31.90
C ASP A 187 -13.62 -9.93 31.98
N SER A 188 -12.93 -9.77 33.10
CA SER A 188 -11.55 -10.26 33.27
C SER A 188 -11.43 -11.78 33.32
N VAL A 189 -12.51 -12.49 33.57
CA VAL A 189 -12.53 -13.94 33.70
C VAL A 189 -13.05 -14.59 32.40
N THR A 190 -14.17 -14.09 31.90
CA THR A 190 -14.86 -14.69 30.74
C THR A 190 -14.43 -14.11 29.40
N LEU A 191 -13.71 -13.00 29.39
CA LEU A 191 -13.34 -12.20 28.21
C LEU A 191 -14.52 -11.76 27.34
N LYS A 192 -15.73 -11.86 27.86
CA LYS A 192 -16.94 -11.37 27.18
C LYS A 192 -17.04 -9.85 27.27
N GLY A 193 -17.53 -9.23 26.20
CA GLY A 193 -17.77 -7.79 26.17
C GLY A 193 -18.78 -7.36 27.24
N LEU A 194 -18.47 -6.27 27.94
CA LEU A 194 -19.36 -5.68 28.94
C LEU A 194 -20.15 -4.54 28.28
N PRO A 195 -21.48 -4.62 28.22
CA PRO A 195 -22.31 -3.57 27.65
C PRO A 195 -22.33 -2.32 28.54
N GLY A 196 -22.70 -1.18 27.98
CA GLY A 196 -22.87 0.07 28.71
C GLY A 196 -21.58 0.76 29.16
N ALA A 197 -20.43 0.36 28.65
CA ALA A 197 -19.16 1.03 28.90
C ALA A 197 -19.04 2.31 28.09
N THR A 198 -18.75 3.42 28.74
CA THR A 198 -18.43 4.69 28.08
C THR A 198 -16.93 4.93 28.13
N PHE A 199 -16.34 5.29 27.00
CA PHE A 199 -14.92 5.58 26.88
C PHE A 199 -14.71 7.04 26.50
N SER A 200 -13.72 7.68 27.13
CA SER A 200 -13.20 8.97 26.69
C SER A 200 -11.88 8.71 25.97
N VAL A 201 -11.81 9.06 24.70
CA VAL A 201 -10.60 8.91 23.88
C VAL A 201 -10.07 10.30 23.54
N THR A 202 -8.81 10.55 23.90
CA THR A 202 -8.10 11.78 23.51
C THR A 202 -7.03 11.41 22.50
N TYR A 203 -7.10 12.03 21.33
CA TYR A 203 -6.10 11.87 20.28
C TYR A 203 -5.12 13.04 20.32
N THR A 204 -3.83 12.75 20.40
CA THR A 204 -2.77 13.76 20.32
C THR A 204 -1.98 13.51 19.02
N PRO A 205 -2.14 14.36 18.00
CA PRO A 205 -1.39 14.21 16.76
C PRO A 205 0.10 14.48 17.01
N ASP A 206 0.96 13.69 16.36
CA ASP A 206 2.41 13.88 16.24
C ASP A 206 3.19 14.01 17.57
N GLY A 207 2.71 13.40 18.63
CA GLY A 207 3.36 13.44 19.95
C GLY A 207 3.51 14.84 20.54
N LYS A 208 2.90 15.84 19.95
CA LYS A 208 2.79 17.20 20.48
C LYS A 208 1.46 17.34 21.23
N ASN A 209 1.48 18.10 22.33
CA ASN A 209 0.32 18.33 23.21
C ASN A 209 -0.80 19.16 22.58
N SER A 210 -1.23 18.82 21.38
CA SER A 210 -2.41 19.38 20.75
C SER A 210 -3.57 18.41 20.93
N PHE A 211 -4.48 18.73 21.82
CA PHE A 211 -5.66 17.92 22.05
C PHE A 211 -6.62 18.01 20.89
N GLY A 212 -6.89 16.89 20.23
CA GLY A 212 -8.06 16.76 19.36
C GLY A 212 -9.35 16.85 20.19
N SER A 213 -10.45 17.18 19.53
CA SER A 213 -11.77 17.23 20.19
C SER A 213 -12.09 15.88 20.84
N LYS A 214 -12.52 15.92 22.09
CA LYS A 214 -13.05 14.74 22.80
C LYS A 214 -14.27 14.22 22.03
N LYS A 215 -14.20 12.99 21.52
CA LYS A 215 -15.37 12.28 21.05
C LYS A 215 -15.80 11.29 22.13
N SER A 216 -17.01 11.46 22.65
CA SER A 216 -17.70 10.42 23.39
C SER A 216 -18.17 9.38 22.38
N MET A 217 -17.72 8.15 22.52
CA MET A 217 -18.26 7.02 21.76
C MET A 217 -19.21 6.29 22.70
N GLY A 218 -20.51 6.39 22.41
CA GLY A 218 -21.54 5.64 23.09
C GLY A 218 -21.50 4.14 22.79
#